data_2fcba0eb7c36cbb071a0f71ae70825de
#
_entry.id   2fcba0eb7c36cbb071a0f71ae70825de
#
_cell.length_a   1.000
_cell.length_b   1.000
_cell.length_c   1.000
_cell.angle_alpha   90.00
_cell.angle_beta   90.00
_cell.angle_gamma   90.00
#
_symmetry.space_group_name_H-M   'P 1'
#
loop_
_entity.id
_entity.type
_entity.pdbx_description
1 polymer ?
#
loop_
_entity_poly.entity_id
_entity_poly.type
_entity_poly.pdbx_seq_one_letter_code
_entity_poly.pdbx_strand_id
1 'polypeptide(L)'
;MRNRLFMKRDNRWRERPGSATIRTRRITKAGPVPDRTSALFCNRISVKRRRDFGSPLGSQSEIPVTQAAILVLEDGTVFEGESVGAPGLSVGEVVFNTAMTGYQEVLTDPSYARQMVTLTYPHIGNTGMTDQDNEASKVWSAGLIVRDVPRRPSNWRSQVSLQDWLIQRGVVAIAGIDTRKLTRILREKGAQNGALMAGDIDVEKALEAARKFPGLKGMDLAKVVTTEKTYTWTEGQLDLDANAFVSVPAKFKVVAYDFGVKTNILRMLAERGCEVTVVPAQTPAAEVLALKPDGVFLSNGPGDPEPCDYAIEAIKTFIDVKIPTFGICLGHQLLGLASGAKTMKMGHGHHGANHPVQDLDNGRVMITSQNHGFAIDETTLPATLRVTHRSLFDGTNQGVARTDVPAFSFQGHPEASPGPTDVGPLFDRFVVLMEQAKA
;
A
#
# COMPACT_ATOMS: atom_id res chain seq x y z
N MET A 1 17.47 -8.42 -54.78
CA MET A 1 16.48 -7.57 -55.50
C MET A 1 15.68 -6.80 -54.47
N ARG A 2 15.77 -5.48 -54.53
CA ARG A 2 15.10 -4.52 -53.65
C ARG A 2 13.63 -4.41 -54.01
N ASN A 3 12.73 -4.33 -53.01
CA ASN A 3 11.51 -3.53 -53.16
C ASN A 3 11.17 -2.87 -51.82
N ARG A 4 11.38 -1.54 -51.76
CA ARG A 4 10.84 -0.61 -50.78
C ARG A 4 9.43 -0.25 -51.20
N LEU A 5 8.46 -0.35 -50.34
CA LEU A 5 7.17 0.33 -50.49
C LEU A 5 7.03 1.42 -49.43
N PHE A 6 6.99 2.65 -49.93
CA PHE A 6 6.62 3.87 -49.21
C PHE A 6 5.09 3.89 -49.05
N MET A 7 4.58 4.06 -47.84
CA MET A 7 3.20 4.53 -47.65
C MET A 7 3.18 6.00 -47.28
N LYS A 8 2.48 6.76 -48.13
CA LYS A 8 2.19 8.18 -47.96
C LYS A 8 1.19 8.40 -46.83
N ARG A 9 1.47 9.40 -45.99
CA ARG A 9 0.53 10.01 -45.05
C ARG A 9 -0.51 10.81 -45.82
N ASP A 10 -1.80 10.52 -45.64
CA ASP A 10 -2.92 11.40 -45.98
C ASP A 10 -3.64 11.83 -44.68
N ASN A 11 -3.38 13.07 -44.26
CA ASN A 11 -4.10 13.75 -43.22
C ASN A 11 -5.36 14.38 -43.87
N ARG A 12 -6.57 13.86 -43.55
CA ARG A 12 -7.84 14.61 -43.74
C ARG A 12 -8.74 14.43 -42.53
N TRP A 13 -8.79 15.47 -41.72
CA TRP A 13 -9.83 15.64 -40.73
C TRP A 13 -11.11 16.09 -41.50
N ARG A 14 -12.18 15.28 -41.39
CA ARG A 14 -13.52 15.72 -41.80
C ARG A 14 -14.24 16.31 -40.58
N GLU A 15 -14.54 17.60 -40.65
CA GLU A 15 -15.44 18.29 -39.76
C GLU A 15 -16.87 17.75 -39.92
N ARG A 16 -17.54 17.49 -38.78
CA ARG A 16 -19.00 17.32 -38.76
C ARG A 16 -19.62 18.61 -38.20
N PRO A 17 -20.66 19.18 -38.85
CA PRO A 17 -21.34 20.35 -38.33
C PRO A 17 -22.42 19.93 -37.33
N GLY A 18 -22.48 20.64 -36.21
CA GLY A 18 -23.50 20.50 -35.19
C GLY A 18 -23.37 21.60 -34.15
N SER A 19 -23.70 22.84 -34.53
CA SER A 19 -23.71 23.99 -33.64
C SER A 19 -24.91 23.92 -32.68
N ALA A 20 -24.64 23.74 -31.39
CA ALA A 20 -25.62 24.04 -30.34
C ALA A 20 -25.32 25.42 -29.78
N THR A 21 -26.20 26.37 -30.08
CA THR A 21 -26.18 27.77 -29.66
C THR A 21 -26.44 27.86 -28.15
N ILE A 22 -25.45 28.25 -27.37
CA ILE A 22 -25.64 28.60 -25.96
C ILE A 22 -26.21 30.03 -25.91
N ARG A 23 -27.46 30.17 -25.54
CA ARG A 23 -28.11 31.47 -25.22
C ARG A 23 -27.60 31.93 -23.86
N THR A 24 -26.75 32.96 -23.84
CA THR A 24 -26.45 33.76 -22.66
C THR A 24 -27.67 34.58 -22.25
N ARG A 25 -28.27 34.28 -21.10
CA ARG A 25 -29.25 35.16 -20.44
C ARG A 25 -28.48 36.29 -19.75
N ARG A 26 -28.72 37.51 -20.24
CA ARG A 26 -28.37 38.77 -19.54
C ARG A 26 -29.18 38.84 -18.25
N ILE A 27 -28.49 38.97 -17.12
CA ILE A 27 -29.10 39.34 -15.83
C ILE A 27 -29.27 40.85 -15.82
N THR A 28 -30.51 41.29 -15.81
CA THR A 28 -30.91 42.67 -15.65
C THR A 28 -30.89 43.09 -14.18
N LYS A 29 -30.51 44.34 -13.97
CA LYS A 29 -30.33 45.11 -12.74
C LYS A 29 -31.34 44.83 -11.62
N ALA A 30 -30.78 44.66 -10.40
CA ALA A 30 -31.53 44.68 -9.15
C ALA A 30 -32.11 46.07 -8.85
N GLY A 31 -33.35 46.11 -8.47
CA GLY A 31 -34.01 47.28 -7.91
C GLY A 31 -33.78 47.42 -6.39
N PRO A 32 -34.12 48.57 -5.78
CA PRO A 32 -33.67 48.91 -4.43
C PRO A 32 -34.45 48.18 -3.34
N VAL A 33 -33.72 47.79 -2.28
CA VAL A 33 -34.22 47.18 -1.04
C VAL A 33 -34.85 48.25 -0.17
N PRO A 34 -36.07 48.06 0.39
CA PRO A 34 -36.63 48.98 1.36
C PRO A 34 -36.06 48.78 2.76
N ASP A 35 -35.70 49.90 3.35
CA ASP A 35 -35.33 50.11 4.74
C ASP A 35 -36.49 49.72 5.67
N ARG A 36 -36.25 48.83 6.64
CA ARG A 36 -37.10 48.65 7.84
C ARG A 36 -36.28 48.65 9.07
N THR A 37 -36.13 49.83 9.66
CA THR A 37 -35.86 50.08 11.05
C THR A 37 -36.96 49.54 11.93
N SER A 38 -36.66 48.68 12.88
CA SER A 38 -37.26 48.55 14.23
C SER A 38 -36.45 47.54 15.02
N ALA A 39 -35.63 47.98 15.88
CA ALA A 39 -35.81 48.26 17.32
C ALA A 39 -35.91 47.00 18.21
N LEU A 40 -34.89 46.90 19.07
CA LEU A 40 -34.90 46.33 20.41
C LEU A 40 -34.94 44.80 20.62
N PHE A 41 -33.76 44.21 20.98
CA PHE A 41 -33.58 43.69 22.34
C PHE A 41 -32.09 43.45 22.62
N CYS A 42 -31.49 44.36 23.39
CA CYS A 42 -30.10 44.25 23.83
C CYS A 42 -30.09 43.46 25.14
N ASN A 43 -29.81 42.16 25.09
CA ASN A 43 -29.46 41.39 26.27
C ASN A 43 -27.97 41.48 26.48
N ARG A 44 -27.61 42.30 27.48
CA ARG A 44 -26.23 42.40 28.04
C ARG A 44 -25.83 41.06 28.62
N ILE A 45 -24.98 40.32 27.93
CA ILE A 45 -24.18 39.28 28.56
C ILE A 45 -22.95 39.97 29.15
N SER A 46 -22.93 40.05 30.46
CA SER A 46 -21.81 40.54 31.26
C SER A 46 -20.65 39.55 31.17
N VAL A 47 -19.66 39.82 30.32
CA VAL A 47 -18.40 39.10 30.31
C VAL A 47 -17.55 39.60 31.46
N LYS A 48 -17.50 38.85 32.55
CA LYS A 48 -16.50 39.04 33.62
C LYS A 48 -15.11 38.84 33.01
N ARG A 49 -14.37 39.95 32.86
CA ARG A 49 -12.94 39.92 32.62
C ARG A 49 -12.24 39.23 33.80
N ARG A 50 -11.85 37.98 33.65
CA ARG A 50 -10.78 37.41 34.44
C ARG A 50 -9.46 37.91 33.82
N ARG A 51 -8.84 38.86 34.46
CA ARG A 51 -7.41 39.12 34.38
C ARG A 51 -6.77 37.98 35.16
N ASP A 52 -5.90 37.25 34.51
CA ASP A 52 -4.68 36.59 34.98
C ASP A 52 -4.16 35.68 33.85
N PHE A 53 -3.42 36.25 32.95
CA PHE A 53 -2.48 35.54 32.09
C PHE A 53 -1.08 36.06 32.37
N GLY A 54 -0.61 35.76 33.55
CA GLY A 54 0.80 35.72 33.87
C GLY A 54 1.28 34.28 33.74
N SER A 55 1.42 33.77 32.54
CA SER A 55 2.28 32.61 32.30
C SER A 55 3.64 33.14 31.92
N PRO A 56 4.73 32.69 32.56
CA PRO A 56 6.06 33.01 32.09
C PRO A 56 6.19 32.49 30.68
N LEU A 57 6.74 33.30 29.79
CA LEU A 57 7.23 32.91 28.49
C LEU A 57 8.03 31.62 28.68
N GLY A 58 7.37 30.50 28.37
CA GLY A 58 8.01 29.19 28.36
C GLY A 58 9.22 29.28 27.45
N SER A 59 10.30 28.71 27.94
CA SER A 59 11.58 28.46 27.28
C SER A 59 11.46 28.49 25.76
N GLN A 60 12.25 29.34 25.14
CA GLN A 60 12.54 29.27 23.71
C GLN A 60 12.80 27.79 23.40
N SER A 61 11.91 27.14 22.68
CA SER A 61 12.16 25.81 22.15
C SER A 61 13.42 25.96 21.31
N GLU A 62 14.53 25.43 21.81
CA GLU A 62 15.75 25.26 21.02
C GLU A 62 15.30 24.66 19.69
N ILE A 63 15.66 25.31 18.59
CA ILE A 63 15.47 24.74 17.26
C ILE A 63 16.22 23.41 17.33
N PRO A 64 15.55 22.25 17.20
CA PRO A 64 16.26 20.98 17.30
C PRO A 64 17.38 21.00 16.27
N VAL A 65 18.61 20.78 16.73
CA VAL A 65 19.78 20.66 15.86
C VAL A 65 19.48 19.50 14.94
N THR A 66 19.20 19.77 13.67
CA THR A 66 18.96 18.74 12.66
C THR A 66 20.24 17.93 12.54
N GLN A 67 20.15 16.62 12.84
CA GLN A 67 21.28 15.72 12.68
C GLN A 67 21.47 15.44 11.18
N ALA A 68 22.72 15.30 10.75
CA ALA A 68 23.03 14.88 9.39
C ALA A 68 22.54 13.46 9.12
N ALA A 69 22.14 13.19 7.90
CA ALA A 69 21.83 11.85 7.42
C ALA A 69 22.33 11.65 6.01
N ILE A 70 22.71 10.41 5.68
CA ILE A 70 23.10 10.02 4.32
C ILE A 70 22.36 8.77 3.90
N LEU A 71 22.07 8.70 2.59
CA LEU A 71 21.72 7.48 1.90
C LEU A 71 22.83 7.10 0.93
N VAL A 72 23.38 5.91 1.06
CA VAL A 72 24.43 5.38 0.19
C VAL A 72 23.90 4.15 -0.53
N LEU A 73 23.90 4.16 -1.86
CA LEU A 73 23.53 3.02 -2.69
C LEU A 73 24.75 2.11 -2.94
N GLU A 74 24.51 0.84 -3.25
CA GLU A 74 25.55 -0.15 -3.53
C GLU A 74 26.49 0.21 -4.67
N ASP A 75 26.02 1.05 -5.63
CA ASP A 75 26.83 1.56 -6.74
C ASP A 75 27.76 2.71 -6.32
N GLY A 76 27.74 3.14 -5.06
CA GLY A 76 28.52 4.23 -4.53
C GLY A 76 27.86 5.61 -4.63
N THR A 77 26.64 5.71 -5.14
CA THR A 77 25.91 6.99 -5.16
C THR A 77 25.53 7.40 -3.74
N VAL A 78 25.88 8.63 -3.37
CA VAL A 78 25.59 9.22 -2.05
C VAL A 78 24.57 10.35 -2.20
N PHE A 79 23.61 10.37 -1.30
CA PHE A 79 22.68 11.48 -1.06
C PHE A 79 22.87 11.99 0.37
N GLU A 80 23.11 13.28 0.51
CA GLU A 80 23.25 13.95 1.80
C GLU A 80 21.95 14.70 2.13
N GLY A 81 21.52 14.66 3.38
CA GLY A 81 20.29 15.28 3.84
C GLY A 81 20.25 15.42 5.37
N GLU A 82 19.05 15.57 5.90
CA GLU A 82 18.79 15.76 7.32
C GLU A 82 18.03 14.56 7.89
N SER A 83 18.38 14.16 9.12
CA SER A 83 17.62 13.14 9.84
C SER A 83 16.26 13.68 10.26
N VAL A 84 15.22 12.91 9.94
CA VAL A 84 13.84 13.16 10.41
C VAL A 84 13.28 11.97 11.18
N GLY A 85 14.16 11.05 11.58
CA GLY A 85 13.81 9.85 12.34
C GLY A 85 14.84 9.55 13.44
N ALA A 86 14.92 8.28 13.84
CA ALA A 86 15.88 7.83 14.84
C ALA A 86 17.31 7.85 14.30
N PRO A 87 18.34 8.09 15.15
CA PRO A 87 19.73 7.91 14.77
C PRO A 87 20.06 6.43 14.55
N GLY A 88 21.09 6.16 13.75
CA GLY A 88 21.58 4.81 13.52
C GLY A 88 21.81 4.47 12.06
N LEU A 89 22.04 3.18 11.80
CA LEU A 89 22.25 2.61 10.46
C LEU A 89 21.14 1.60 10.16
N SER A 90 20.49 1.77 9.03
CA SER A 90 19.53 0.81 8.48
C SER A 90 19.95 0.38 7.08
N VAL A 91 19.71 -0.88 6.72
CA VAL A 91 20.11 -1.47 5.43
C VAL A 91 18.94 -2.22 4.82
N GLY A 92 18.76 -2.08 3.50
CA GLY A 92 17.69 -2.74 2.77
C GLY A 92 17.69 -2.42 1.28
N GLU A 93 16.75 -3.01 0.56
CA GLU A 93 16.50 -2.65 -0.85
C GLU A 93 15.78 -1.29 -0.91
N VAL A 94 16.31 -0.35 -1.67
CA VAL A 94 15.70 0.98 -1.86
C VAL A 94 14.68 0.91 -2.98
N VAL A 95 13.44 1.22 -2.63
CA VAL A 95 12.31 1.26 -3.58
C VAL A 95 11.66 2.63 -3.57
N PHE A 96 10.89 2.96 -4.61
CA PHE A 96 10.11 4.20 -4.61
C PHE A 96 8.61 3.88 -4.66
N ASN A 97 7.80 4.69 -4.00
CA ASN A 97 6.35 4.60 -4.02
C ASN A 97 5.76 5.92 -4.53
N THR A 98 4.81 5.83 -5.47
CA THR A 98 4.17 6.98 -6.13
C THR A 98 2.86 7.43 -5.47
N ALA A 99 2.46 6.83 -4.35
CA ALA A 99 1.28 7.24 -3.61
C ALA A 99 1.46 8.67 -3.05
N MET A 100 0.40 9.47 -3.12
CA MET A 100 0.40 10.85 -2.60
C MET A 100 0.00 10.92 -1.13
N THR A 101 -0.62 9.88 -0.61
CA THR A 101 -1.16 9.76 0.75
C THR A 101 -0.88 8.37 1.31
N GLY A 102 -1.16 8.15 2.61
CA GLY A 102 -1.05 6.84 3.21
C GLY A 102 0.38 6.43 3.55
N TYR A 103 1.21 7.38 3.91
CA TYR A 103 2.60 7.09 4.29
C TYR A 103 2.71 6.27 5.59
N GLN A 104 1.73 6.35 6.48
CA GLN A 104 1.67 5.55 7.71
C GLN A 104 1.37 4.09 7.39
N GLU A 105 0.38 3.86 6.55
CA GLU A 105 0.00 2.54 6.04
C GLU A 105 1.18 1.90 5.29
N VAL A 106 1.87 2.66 4.43
CA VAL A 106 3.08 2.20 3.73
C VAL A 106 4.19 1.78 4.71
N LEU A 107 4.45 2.58 5.76
CA LEU A 107 5.50 2.29 6.74
C LEU A 107 5.20 1.07 7.60
N THR A 108 3.92 0.82 7.87
CA THR A 108 3.46 -0.29 8.72
C THR A 108 3.07 -1.54 7.92
N ASP A 109 3.00 -1.47 6.58
CA ASP A 109 2.75 -2.64 5.73
C ASP A 109 3.93 -3.64 5.81
N PRO A 110 3.68 -4.89 6.27
CA PRO A 110 4.73 -5.90 6.37
C PRO A 110 5.40 -6.23 5.03
N SER A 111 4.73 -5.98 3.91
CA SER A 111 5.29 -6.21 2.56
C SER A 111 6.53 -5.38 2.27
N TYR A 112 6.78 -4.29 3.03
CA TYR A 112 8.02 -3.50 2.95
C TYR A 112 9.14 -3.99 3.88
N ALA A 113 9.03 -5.16 4.50
CA ALA A 113 10.11 -5.67 5.33
C ALA A 113 11.42 -5.76 4.54
N ARG A 114 12.51 -5.22 5.11
CA ARG A 114 13.83 -5.08 4.47
C ARG A 114 13.86 -4.13 3.27
N GLN A 115 12.85 -3.27 3.09
CA GLN A 115 12.87 -2.22 2.06
C GLN A 115 12.89 -0.83 2.68
N MET A 116 13.68 0.08 2.12
CA MET A 116 13.66 1.52 2.42
C MET A 116 12.80 2.22 1.39
N VAL A 117 11.74 2.88 1.85
CA VAL A 117 10.72 3.46 0.97
C VAL A 117 11.01 4.92 0.66
N THR A 118 11.23 5.21 -0.62
CA THR A 118 11.30 6.58 -1.14
C THR A 118 9.91 7.02 -1.57
N LEU A 119 9.32 7.99 -0.88
CA LEU A 119 8.05 8.58 -1.31
C LEU A 119 8.30 9.69 -2.33
N THR A 120 7.70 9.54 -3.53
CA THR A 120 7.93 10.50 -4.63
C THR A 120 7.12 11.78 -4.47
N TYR A 121 6.04 11.77 -3.66
CA TYR A 121 5.31 12.97 -3.31
C TYR A 121 6.18 13.87 -2.42
N PRO A 122 6.28 15.18 -2.71
CA PRO A 122 7.30 16.03 -2.08
C PRO A 122 7.07 16.32 -0.60
N HIS A 123 5.83 16.40 -0.14
CA HIS A 123 5.49 16.76 1.25
C HIS A 123 4.89 15.57 1.99
N ILE A 124 5.63 14.98 2.91
CA ILE A 124 5.25 13.79 3.67
C ILE A 124 5.18 14.10 5.17
N GLY A 125 4.07 13.75 5.81
CA GLY A 125 3.85 13.99 7.25
C GLY A 125 2.80 15.07 7.55
N ASN A 126 2.20 15.68 6.53
CA ASN A 126 1.24 16.77 6.68
C ASN A 126 -0.08 16.38 7.36
N THR A 127 -0.49 15.12 7.32
CA THR A 127 -1.67 14.61 8.03
C THR A 127 -1.36 14.18 9.47
N GLY A 128 -0.07 14.10 9.86
CA GLY A 128 0.35 13.51 11.13
C GLY A 128 0.17 11.99 11.14
N MET A 129 0.21 11.40 12.33
CA MET A 129 0.07 9.96 12.57
C MET A 129 -1.09 9.72 13.54
N THR A 130 -1.75 8.57 13.43
CA THR A 130 -2.85 8.13 14.30
C THR A 130 -2.77 6.62 14.53
N ASP A 131 -3.22 6.12 15.67
CA ASP A 131 -3.20 4.69 15.98
C ASP A 131 -4.12 3.86 15.06
N GLN A 132 -5.10 4.51 14.43
CA GLN A 132 -6.12 3.83 13.59
C GLN A 132 -5.63 3.46 12.19
N ASP A 133 -4.59 4.14 11.67
CA ASP A 133 -4.12 3.99 10.28
C ASP A 133 -2.91 3.03 10.16
N ASN A 134 -2.63 2.25 11.21
CA ASN A 134 -1.59 1.23 11.15
C ASN A 134 -2.10 -0.04 10.44
N GLU A 135 -1.30 -0.59 9.53
CA GLU A 135 -1.57 -1.86 8.87
C GLU A 135 -0.96 -3.07 9.60
N ALA A 136 -0.11 -2.82 10.59
CA ALA A 136 0.43 -3.81 11.52
C ALA A 136 0.83 -3.16 12.86
N SER A 137 1.12 -3.97 13.87
CA SER A 137 1.46 -3.52 15.23
C SER A 137 2.80 -2.76 15.32
N LYS A 138 3.67 -2.90 14.32
CA LYS A 138 4.99 -2.26 14.26
C LYS A 138 5.33 -1.76 12.86
N VAL A 139 6.36 -0.93 12.75
CA VAL A 139 6.93 -0.50 11.47
C VAL A 139 7.76 -1.63 10.90
N TRP A 140 7.51 -1.95 9.63
CA TRP A 140 8.21 -3.00 8.92
C TRP A 140 9.19 -2.48 7.88
N SER A 141 8.93 -1.28 7.32
CA SER A 141 9.89 -0.68 6.41
C SER A 141 11.25 -0.45 7.10
N ALA A 142 12.33 -0.74 6.40
CA ALA A 142 13.69 -0.56 6.92
C ALA A 142 14.07 0.92 7.09
N GLY A 143 13.40 1.84 6.40
CA GLY A 143 13.63 3.27 6.51
C GLY A 143 12.74 4.09 5.61
N LEU A 144 12.72 5.40 5.86
CA LEU A 144 11.93 6.37 5.10
C LEU A 144 12.84 7.40 4.42
N ILE A 145 12.59 7.64 3.14
CA ILE A 145 13.32 8.59 2.32
C ILE A 145 12.33 9.57 1.70
N VAL A 146 12.45 10.86 2.01
CA VAL A 146 11.49 11.88 1.58
C VAL A 146 12.18 13.16 1.09
N ARG A 147 11.47 13.96 0.33
CA ARG A 147 11.93 15.28 -0.10
C ARG A 147 11.79 16.30 1.02
N ASP A 148 10.65 16.34 1.69
CA ASP A 148 10.33 17.36 2.67
C ASP A 148 9.34 16.84 3.72
N VAL A 149 9.51 17.29 4.96
CA VAL A 149 8.61 17.01 6.08
C VAL A 149 8.10 18.35 6.64
N PRO A 150 6.77 18.57 6.72
CA PRO A 150 6.22 19.82 7.22
C PRO A 150 6.55 20.02 8.70
N ARG A 151 6.79 21.25 9.10
CA ARG A 151 7.09 21.61 10.51
C ARG A 151 5.96 21.28 11.47
N ARG A 152 4.71 21.26 10.98
CA ARG A 152 3.51 20.94 11.77
C ARG A 152 2.53 20.16 10.91
N PRO A 153 1.97 19.07 11.42
CA PRO A 153 0.85 18.41 10.79
C PRO A 153 -0.40 19.31 10.84
N SER A 154 -1.28 19.16 9.86
CA SER A 154 -2.52 19.94 9.73
C SER A 154 -3.69 19.01 9.39
N ASN A 155 -4.07 18.16 10.34
CA ASN A 155 -5.22 17.27 10.21
C ASN A 155 -5.85 17.06 11.59
N TRP A 156 -7.19 17.01 11.64
CA TRP A 156 -7.94 16.85 12.90
C TRP A 156 -7.72 15.48 13.57
N ARG A 157 -7.32 14.45 12.79
CA ARG A 157 -7.00 13.11 13.30
C ARG A 157 -5.57 12.98 13.82
N SER A 158 -4.72 14.00 13.62
CA SER A 158 -3.31 13.93 14.00
C SER A 158 -3.15 13.80 15.51
N GLN A 159 -2.52 12.74 15.98
CA GLN A 159 -2.18 12.49 17.38
C GLN A 159 -0.72 12.86 17.66
N VAL A 160 0.17 12.63 16.69
CA VAL A 160 1.61 12.87 16.81
C VAL A 160 2.19 13.26 15.44
N SER A 161 3.31 13.99 15.43
CA SER A 161 4.01 14.30 14.17
C SER A 161 4.68 13.06 13.59
N LEU A 162 4.92 13.04 12.26
CA LEU A 162 5.66 11.96 11.62
C LEU A 162 7.06 11.80 12.23
N GLN A 163 7.77 12.91 12.48
CA GLN A 163 9.12 12.88 13.05
C GLN A 163 9.15 12.24 14.43
N ASP A 164 8.29 12.70 15.36
CA ASP A 164 8.21 12.15 16.70
C ASP A 164 7.85 10.65 16.68
N TRP A 165 6.92 10.27 15.79
CA TRP A 165 6.51 8.88 15.63
C TRP A 165 7.64 7.98 15.10
N LEU A 166 8.43 8.45 14.10
CA LEU A 166 9.59 7.73 13.59
C LEU A 166 10.66 7.53 14.67
N ILE A 167 10.93 8.58 15.47
CA ILE A 167 11.88 8.51 16.60
C ILE A 167 11.40 7.50 17.64
N GLN A 168 10.13 7.59 18.06
CA GLN A 168 9.53 6.67 19.04
C GLN A 168 9.56 5.21 18.58
N ARG A 169 9.47 4.97 17.27
CA ARG A 169 9.48 3.62 16.66
C ARG A 169 10.88 3.15 16.24
N GLY A 170 11.92 3.96 16.45
CA GLY A 170 13.30 3.62 16.10
C GLY A 170 13.57 3.55 14.61
N VAL A 171 12.79 4.26 13.78
CA VAL A 171 12.91 4.24 12.32
C VAL A 171 13.90 5.29 11.85
N VAL A 172 14.94 4.87 11.12
CA VAL A 172 15.89 5.79 10.48
C VAL A 172 15.24 6.42 9.25
N ALA A 173 15.32 7.76 9.14
CA ALA A 173 14.69 8.47 8.04
C ALA A 173 15.49 9.69 7.62
N ILE A 174 15.47 10.01 6.31
CA ILE A 174 16.17 11.13 5.70
C ILE A 174 15.22 12.03 4.91
N ALA A 175 15.39 13.33 5.07
CA ALA A 175 14.72 14.36 4.27
C ALA A 175 15.74 15.28 3.60
N GLY A 176 15.28 16.15 2.69
CA GLY A 176 16.11 17.16 2.00
C GLY A 176 16.84 16.66 0.77
N ILE A 177 16.75 15.38 0.42
CA ILE A 177 17.45 14.82 -0.74
C ILE A 177 16.67 15.02 -2.05
N ASP A 178 17.34 14.87 -3.18
CA ASP A 178 16.71 14.83 -4.50
C ASP A 178 16.07 13.47 -4.78
N THR A 179 14.84 13.29 -4.27
CA THR A 179 14.06 12.05 -4.48
C THR A 179 13.74 11.79 -5.95
N ARG A 180 13.67 12.83 -6.79
CA ARG A 180 13.50 12.68 -8.25
C ARG A 180 14.72 12.05 -8.91
N LYS A 181 15.93 12.49 -8.54
CA LYS A 181 17.20 11.88 -9.01
C LYS A 181 17.26 10.41 -8.57
N LEU A 182 16.94 10.13 -7.30
CA LEU A 182 16.93 8.78 -6.76
C LEU A 182 15.93 7.89 -7.53
N THR A 183 14.68 8.33 -7.71
CA THR A 183 13.65 7.58 -8.46
C THR A 183 14.09 7.29 -9.89
N ARG A 184 14.79 8.20 -10.56
CA ARG A 184 15.33 7.95 -11.90
C ARG A 184 16.39 6.85 -11.90
N ILE A 185 17.31 6.87 -10.92
CA ILE A 185 18.34 5.83 -10.76
C ILE A 185 17.65 4.46 -10.58
N LEU A 186 16.69 4.35 -9.67
CA LEU A 186 15.98 3.10 -9.40
C LEU A 186 15.18 2.60 -10.61
N ARG A 187 14.60 3.50 -11.40
CA ARG A 187 13.86 3.13 -12.61
C ARG A 187 14.79 2.64 -13.73
N GLU A 188 15.97 3.24 -13.85
CA GLU A 188 16.92 2.92 -14.92
C GLU A 188 17.78 1.69 -14.61
N LYS A 189 18.21 1.53 -13.34
CA LYS A 189 19.12 0.45 -12.89
C LYS A 189 18.40 -0.71 -12.20
N GLY A 190 17.12 -0.56 -11.86
CA GLY A 190 16.39 -1.46 -10.97
C GLY A 190 16.49 -1.03 -9.50
N ALA A 191 15.79 -1.77 -8.64
CA ALA A 191 15.92 -1.59 -7.19
C ALA A 191 17.39 -1.82 -6.77
N GLN A 192 17.89 -0.94 -5.91
CA GLN A 192 19.28 -0.94 -5.46
C GLN A 192 19.33 -1.28 -3.97
N ASN A 193 20.34 -2.04 -3.57
CA ASN A 193 20.66 -2.12 -2.15
C ASN A 193 21.19 -0.79 -1.64
N GLY A 194 20.82 -0.41 -0.43
CA GLY A 194 21.26 0.83 0.16
C GLY A 194 21.43 0.76 1.67
N ALA A 195 22.13 1.75 2.19
CA ALA A 195 22.29 2.00 3.62
C ALA A 195 21.91 3.43 3.95
N LEU A 196 21.03 3.61 4.92
CA LEU A 196 20.58 4.88 5.45
C LEU A 196 21.21 5.07 6.83
N MET A 197 22.00 6.14 7.00
CA MET A 197 22.70 6.43 8.25
C MET A 197 22.36 7.84 8.73
N ALA A 198 22.06 7.97 10.02
CA ALA A 198 21.72 9.23 10.67
C ALA A 198 22.50 9.39 11.99
N GLY A 199 22.99 10.60 12.27
CA GLY A 199 23.83 10.91 13.42
C GLY A 199 25.31 10.90 13.07
N ASP A 200 26.06 9.93 13.58
CA ASP A 200 27.48 9.78 13.26
C ASP A 200 27.67 9.22 11.85
N ILE A 201 28.04 10.11 10.92
CA ILE A 201 28.09 9.79 9.49
C ILE A 201 29.43 9.19 9.09
N ASP A 202 29.38 8.02 8.43
CA ASP A 202 30.50 7.32 7.84
C ASP A 202 30.07 6.69 6.49
N VAL A 203 30.50 7.33 5.41
CA VAL A 203 30.12 6.95 4.03
C VAL A 203 30.71 5.58 3.67
N GLU A 204 31.94 5.26 4.08
CA GLU A 204 32.60 3.98 3.76
C GLU A 204 31.89 2.83 4.45
N LYS A 205 31.57 2.98 5.72
CA LYS A 205 30.80 2.02 6.51
C LYS A 205 29.40 1.79 5.93
N ALA A 206 28.74 2.87 5.52
CA ALA A 206 27.41 2.78 4.89
C ALA A 206 27.48 2.05 3.54
N LEU A 207 28.49 2.36 2.69
CA LEU A 207 28.70 1.67 1.41
C LEU A 207 29.00 0.19 1.58
N GLU A 208 29.85 -0.15 2.55
CA GLU A 208 30.16 -1.54 2.88
C GLU A 208 28.88 -2.29 3.30
N ALA A 209 28.06 -1.68 4.16
CA ALA A 209 26.80 -2.25 4.62
C ALA A 209 25.80 -2.45 3.47
N ALA A 210 25.67 -1.47 2.56
CA ALA A 210 24.81 -1.58 1.37
C ALA A 210 25.25 -2.74 0.46
N ARG A 211 26.56 -2.90 0.22
CA ARG A 211 27.10 -3.96 -0.63
C ARG A 211 27.02 -5.36 -0.01
N LYS A 212 27.00 -5.45 1.32
CA LYS A 212 26.87 -6.73 2.05
C LYS A 212 25.42 -7.22 2.10
N PHE A 213 24.45 -6.37 1.83
CA PHE A 213 23.05 -6.80 1.81
C PHE A 213 22.79 -7.71 0.60
N PRO A 214 22.26 -8.92 0.79
CA PRO A 214 22.15 -9.91 -0.30
C PRO A 214 21.01 -9.61 -1.28
N GLY A 215 20.18 -8.58 -1.02
CA GLY A 215 18.93 -8.34 -1.75
C GLY A 215 17.80 -9.25 -1.30
N LEU A 216 16.61 -9.08 -1.89
CA LEU A 216 15.40 -9.82 -1.47
C LEU A 216 15.25 -11.18 -2.15
N LYS A 217 15.95 -11.44 -3.26
CA LYS A 217 15.85 -12.71 -3.98
C LYS A 217 16.35 -13.86 -3.10
N GLY A 218 15.56 -14.92 -2.99
CA GLY A 218 15.86 -16.07 -2.12
C GLY A 218 15.56 -15.84 -0.63
N MET A 219 15.02 -14.67 -0.23
CA MET A 219 14.65 -14.40 1.15
C MET A 219 13.20 -14.80 1.44
N ASP A 220 13.01 -15.77 2.32
CA ASP A 220 11.70 -16.06 2.93
C ASP A 220 11.44 -15.07 4.07
N LEU A 221 10.84 -13.94 3.74
CA LEU A 221 10.48 -12.93 4.73
C LEU A 221 9.09 -13.15 5.34
N ALA A 222 8.26 -14.01 4.74
CA ALA A 222 6.96 -14.38 5.31
C ALA A 222 7.12 -15.02 6.71
N LYS A 223 8.15 -15.84 6.91
CA LYS A 223 8.50 -16.39 8.24
C LYS A 223 8.93 -15.34 9.26
N VAL A 224 9.41 -14.19 8.80
CA VAL A 224 9.90 -13.12 9.68
C VAL A 224 8.77 -12.22 10.17
N VAL A 225 7.77 -11.99 9.30
CA VAL A 225 6.68 -11.04 9.58
C VAL A 225 5.42 -11.69 10.13
N THR A 226 5.27 -12.99 9.98
CA THR A 226 4.08 -13.75 10.40
C THR A 226 3.80 -13.64 11.90
N THR A 227 2.54 -13.81 12.27
CA THR A 227 2.14 -13.90 13.68
C THR A 227 2.73 -15.14 14.37
N GLU A 228 3.03 -15.01 15.66
CA GLU A 228 3.51 -16.15 16.47
C GLU A 228 2.38 -17.10 16.90
N LYS A 229 1.15 -16.59 16.97
CA LYS A 229 -0.01 -17.32 17.49
C LYS A 229 -1.23 -17.09 16.63
N THR A 230 -2.05 -18.13 16.51
CA THR A 230 -3.39 -18.01 15.92
C THR A 230 -4.26 -17.06 16.73
N TYR A 231 -5.01 -16.18 16.03
CA TYR A 231 -5.97 -15.27 16.63
C TYR A 231 -7.20 -15.11 15.73
N THR A 232 -8.28 -14.60 16.30
CA THR A 232 -9.52 -14.32 15.56
C THR A 232 -9.70 -12.83 15.37
N TRP A 233 -10.18 -12.44 14.17
CA TRP A 233 -10.48 -11.06 13.81
C TRP A 233 -11.95 -10.92 13.39
N THR A 234 -12.64 -9.91 13.94
CA THR A 234 -14.06 -9.65 13.67
C THR A 234 -14.40 -8.17 13.43
N GLU A 235 -13.39 -7.30 13.53
CA GLU A 235 -13.55 -5.85 13.39
C GLU A 235 -13.55 -5.47 11.90
N GLY A 236 -14.56 -4.71 11.45
CA GLY A 236 -14.68 -4.17 10.10
C GLY A 236 -13.90 -2.87 9.91
N GLN A 237 -14.16 -2.17 8.81
CA GLN A 237 -13.51 -0.89 8.49
C GLN A 237 -13.94 0.22 9.46
N LEU A 238 -13.10 1.26 9.56
CA LEU A 238 -13.40 2.45 10.35
C LEU A 238 -14.47 3.29 9.65
N ASP A 239 -15.60 3.49 10.30
CA ASP A 239 -16.57 4.52 9.94
C ASP A 239 -16.10 5.86 10.52
N LEU A 240 -15.72 6.78 9.65
CA LEU A 240 -15.19 8.09 10.05
C LEU A 240 -16.26 9.01 10.68
N ASP A 241 -17.52 8.86 10.27
CA ASP A 241 -18.62 9.66 10.81
C ASP A 241 -18.99 9.20 12.23
N ALA A 242 -19.04 7.89 12.44
CA ALA A 242 -19.28 7.28 13.73
C ALA A 242 -18.01 7.27 14.62
N ASN A 243 -16.82 7.45 14.03
CA ASN A 243 -15.51 7.26 14.67
C ASN A 243 -15.41 5.91 15.39
N ALA A 244 -15.91 4.85 14.77
CA ALA A 244 -15.98 3.51 15.32
C ALA A 244 -15.75 2.46 14.21
N PHE A 245 -15.23 1.31 14.59
CA PHE A 245 -15.10 0.20 13.65
C PHE A 245 -16.45 -0.51 13.44
N VAL A 246 -16.76 -0.83 12.18
CA VAL A 246 -17.98 -1.53 11.81
C VAL A 246 -17.95 -2.97 12.38
N SER A 247 -19.09 -3.45 12.87
CA SER A 247 -19.26 -4.83 13.32
C SER A 247 -20.43 -5.47 12.56
N VAL A 248 -20.16 -6.60 11.91
CA VAL A 248 -21.15 -7.34 11.13
C VAL A 248 -21.25 -8.78 11.67
N PRO A 249 -22.47 -9.33 11.83
CA PRO A 249 -22.63 -10.73 12.26
C PRO A 249 -21.93 -11.70 11.29
N ALA A 250 -21.17 -12.66 11.84
CA ALA A 250 -20.47 -13.66 11.07
C ALA A 250 -21.42 -14.62 10.36
N LYS A 251 -21.18 -14.87 9.07
CA LYS A 251 -21.87 -15.83 8.19
C LYS A 251 -20.93 -16.91 7.69
N PHE A 252 -19.65 -16.59 7.57
CA PHE A 252 -18.60 -17.46 7.03
C PHE A 252 -17.44 -17.56 8.01
N LYS A 253 -16.81 -18.72 8.03
CA LYS A 253 -15.54 -18.97 8.70
C LYS A 253 -14.42 -18.94 7.67
N VAL A 254 -13.51 -17.98 7.78
CA VAL A 254 -12.35 -17.87 6.89
C VAL A 254 -11.09 -18.11 7.69
N VAL A 255 -10.21 -18.97 7.20
CA VAL A 255 -8.86 -19.07 7.73
C VAL A 255 -7.92 -18.28 6.82
N ALA A 256 -7.23 -17.30 7.39
CA ALA A 256 -6.27 -16.46 6.70
C ALA A 256 -4.84 -16.84 7.11
N TYR A 257 -4.01 -17.21 6.14
CA TYR A 257 -2.57 -17.34 6.37
C TYR A 257 -1.93 -15.97 6.49
N ASP A 258 -1.19 -15.76 7.56
CA ASP A 258 -0.43 -14.54 7.79
C ASP A 258 0.98 -14.65 7.19
N PHE A 259 1.13 -14.21 5.96
CA PHE A 259 2.44 -14.02 5.32
C PHE A 259 2.95 -12.58 5.51
N GLY A 260 2.28 -11.77 6.31
CA GLY A 260 2.46 -10.34 6.49
C GLY A 260 1.16 -9.58 6.20
N VAL A 261 0.06 -10.07 6.78
CA VAL A 261 -1.28 -9.57 6.50
C VAL A 261 -1.44 -8.10 6.93
N LYS A 262 -1.97 -7.28 6.03
CA LYS A 262 -2.41 -5.93 6.35
C LYS A 262 -3.75 -5.97 7.11
N THR A 263 -3.84 -5.16 8.14
CA THR A 263 -5.06 -5.08 8.98
C THR A 263 -6.30 -4.78 8.16
N ASN A 264 -6.20 -3.92 7.13
CA ASN A 264 -7.36 -3.58 6.31
C ASN A 264 -7.90 -4.76 5.48
N ILE A 265 -7.09 -5.75 5.15
CA ILE A 265 -7.57 -7.01 4.54
C ILE A 265 -8.53 -7.73 5.50
N LEU A 266 -8.13 -7.86 6.76
CA LEU A 266 -8.95 -8.52 7.79
C LEU A 266 -10.25 -7.75 8.03
N ARG A 267 -10.19 -6.41 8.05
CA ARG A 267 -11.35 -5.54 8.16
C ARG A 267 -12.33 -5.71 7.00
N MET A 268 -11.83 -5.77 5.77
CA MET A 268 -12.67 -5.97 4.59
C MET A 268 -13.34 -7.34 4.53
N LEU A 269 -12.68 -8.39 5.02
CA LEU A 269 -13.28 -9.71 5.19
C LEU A 269 -14.36 -9.68 6.28
N ALA A 270 -14.07 -9.11 7.45
CA ALA A 270 -15.00 -9.04 8.57
C ALA A 270 -16.26 -8.24 8.22
N GLU A 271 -16.14 -7.11 7.52
CA GLU A 271 -17.26 -6.30 7.06
C GLU A 271 -18.21 -7.06 6.10
N ARG A 272 -17.72 -8.09 5.42
CA ARG A 272 -18.48 -8.99 4.55
C ARG A 272 -19.06 -10.22 5.29
N GLY A 273 -19.03 -10.19 6.62
CA GLY A 273 -19.56 -11.26 7.47
C GLY A 273 -18.64 -12.47 7.59
N CYS A 274 -17.32 -12.27 7.46
CA CYS A 274 -16.36 -13.33 7.72
C CYS A 274 -15.81 -13.23 9.17
N GLU A 275 -15.92 -14.30 9.95
CA GLU A 275 -15.10 -14.51 11.12
C GLU A 275 -13.76 -15.05 10.66
N VAL A 276 -12.69 -14.26 10.83
CA VAL A 276 -11.38 -14.59 10.27
C VAL A 276 -10.47 -15.18 11.34
N THR A 277 -10.11 -16.44 11.21
CA THR A 277 -9.05 -17.08 12.01
C THR A 277 -7.71 -16.87 11.30
N VAL A 278 -6.84 -16.04 11.85
CA VAL A 278 -5.52 -15.78 11.31
C VAL A 278 -4.53 -16.79 11.88
N VAL A 279 -3.82 -17.49 11.00
CA VAL A 279 -2.86 -18.53 11.36
C VAL A 279 -1.45 -18.18 10.90
N PRO A 280 -0.39 -18.63 11.61
CA PRO A 280 0.98 -18.46 11.17
C PRO A 280 1.26 -19.01 9.77
N ALA A 281 2.22 -18.41 9.07
CA ALA A 281 2.59 -18.78 7.69
C ALA A 281 2.87 -20.27 7.49
N GLN A 282 3.46 -20.91 8.48
CA GLN A 282 3.88 -22.33 8.41
C GLN A 282 2.84 -23.31 8.93
N THR A 283 1.60 -22.88 9.21
CA THR A 283 0.54 -23.78 9.71
C THR A 283 0.24 -24.86 8.68
N PRO A 284 0.28 -26.14 9.05
CA PRO A 284 -0.03 -27.24 8.12
C PRO A 284 -1.47 -27.19 7.62
N ALA A 285 -1.69 -27.55 6.35
CA ALA A 285 -3.04 -27.56 5.76
C ALA A 285 -4.04 -28.41 6.55
N ALA A 286 -3.60 -29.54 7.13
CA ALA A 286 -4.46 -30.42 7.94
C ALA A 286 -5.02 -29.70 9.18
N GLU A 287 -4.23 -28.84 9.83
CA GLU A 287 -4.69 -28.05 10.98
C GLU A 287 -5.72 -27.00 10.55
N VAL A 288 -5.50 -26.34 9.41
CA VAL A 288 -6.44 -25.38 8.83
C VAL A 288 -7.76 -26.07 8.48
N LEU A 289 -7.73 -27.22 7.81
CA LEU A 289 -8.93 -27.98 7.44
C LEU A 289 -9.69 -28.51 8.64
N ALA A 290 -9.00 -28.82 9.75
CA ALA A 290 -9.64 -29.21 11.02
C ALA A 290 -10.53 -28.11 11.62
N LEU A 291 -10.25 -26.84 11.32
CA LEU A 291 -11.10 -25.69 11.69
C LEU A 291 -12.39 -25.60 10.88
N LYS A 292 -12.52 -26.42 9.82
CA LYS A 292 -13.69 -26.48 8.91
C LYS A 292 -14.02 -25.09 8.34
N PRO A 293 -13.08 -24.40 7.68
CA PRO A 293 -13.34 -23.11 7.07
C PRO A 293 -14.27 -23.23 5.86
N ASP A 294 -15.03 -22.18 5.60
CA ASP A 294 -15.80 -21.99 4.37
C ASP A 294 -14.93 -21.54 3.20
N GLY A 295 -13.79 -20.89 3.52
CA GLY A 295 -12.79 -20.44 2.57
C GLY A 295 -11.43 -20.21 3.21
N VAL A 296 -10.38 -20.25 2.39
CA VAL A 296 -9.00 -19.97 2.78
C VAL A 296 -8.54 -18.70 2.11
N PHE A 297 -7.94 -17.82 2.89
CA PHE A 297 -7.36 -16.56 2.42
C PHE A 297 -5.83 -16.62 2.51
N LEU A 298 -5.14 -16.25 1.42
CA LEU A 298 -3.69 -16.19 1.33
C LEU A 298 -3.28 -14.72 1.30
N SER A 299 -2.68 -14.23 2.39
CA SER A 299 -2.42 -12.80 2.53
C SER A 299 -1.29 -12.29 1.64
N ASN A 300 -1.15 -10.96 1.59
CA ASN A 300 0.03 -10.27 1.13
C ASN A 300 1.23 -10.59 2.04
N GLY A 301 2.43 -10.20 1.58
CA GLY A 301 3.65 -10.35 2.36
C GLY A 301 4.90 -9.95 1.59
N PRO A 302 6.05 -9.87 2.28
CA PRO A 302 7.34 -9.51 1.72
C PRO A 302 8.13 -10.70 1.19
N GLY A 303 9.19 -10.39 0.43
CA GLY A 303 10.23 -11.34 0.06
C GLY A 303 9.97 -12.09 -1.24
N ASP A 304 10.72 -13.15 -1.41
CA ASP A 304 10.63 -14.05 -2.56
C ASP A 304 9.60 -15.15 -2.28
N PRO A 305 8.64 -15.42 -3.17
CA PRO A 305 7.68 -16.51 -2.96
C PRO A 305 8.28 -17.92 -3.11
N GLU A 306 9.37 -18.09 -3.89
CA GLU A 306 9.92 -19.41 -4.21
C GLU A 306 10.38 -20.20 -2.97
N PRO A 307 11.03 -19.62 -1.94
CA PRO A 307 11.44 -20.38 -0.75
C PRO A 307 10.31 -20.68 0.23
N CYS A 308 9.07 -20.26 -0.03
CA CYS A 308 7.89 -20.52 0.81
C CYS A 308 7.26 -21.90 0.52
N ASP A 309 8.06 -22.95 0.46
CA ASP A 309 7.65 -24.32 0.10
C ASP A 309 6.52 -24.88 1.01
N TYR A 310 6.56 -24.59 2.31
CA TYR A 310 5.50 -24.94 3.27
C TYR A 310 4.13 -24.37 2.88
N ALA A 311 4.09 -23.13 2.38
CA ALA A 311 2.85 -22.49 1.93
C ALA A 311 2.38 -23.08 0.60
N ILE A 312 3.31 -23.32 -0.33
CA ILE A 312 3.02 -23.95 -1.63
C ILE A 312 2.40 -25.32 -1.43
N GLU A 313 2.93 -26.16 -0.54
CA GLU A 313 2.37 -27.51 -0.24
C GLU A 313 1.00 -27.43 0.44
N ALA A 314 0.80 -26.47 1.36
CA ALA A 314 -0.50 -26.24 1.97
C ALA A 314 -1.55 -25.83 0.91
N ILE A 315 -1.20 -24.93 0.00
CA ILE A 315 -2.10 -24.46 -1.07
C ILE A 315 -2.45 -25.59 -2.04
N LYS A 316 -1.52 -26.48 -2.39
CA LYS A 316 -1.83 -27.68 -3.20
C LYS A 316 -2.91 -28.53 -2.54
N THR A 317 -2.82 -28.74 -1.22
CA THR A 317 -3.84 -29.47 -0.48
C THR A 317 -5.21 -28.77 -0.56
N PHE A 318 -5.26 -27.42 -0.47
CA PHE A 318 -6.53 -26.68 -0.60
C PHE A 318 -7.11 -26.78 -2.01
N ILE A 319 -6.27 -26.77 -3.05
CA ILE A 319 -6.67 -27.01 -4.43
C ILE A 319 -7.29 -28.42 -4.58
N ASP A 320 -6.65 -29.45 -4.02
CA ASP A 320 -7.09 -30.84 -4.13
C ASP A 320 -8.46 -31.06 -3.46
N VAL A 321 -8.70 -30.43 -2.30
CA VAL A 321 -10.00 -30.51 -1.61
C VAL A 321 -11.03 -29.50 -2.14
N LYS A 322 -10.66 -28.68 -3.13
CA LYS A 322 -11.50 -27.68 -3.81
C LYS A 322 -12.14 -26.66 -2.88
N ILE A 323 -11.45 -26.26 -1.82
CA ILE A 323 -11.95 -25.22 -0.92
C ILE A 323 -11.84 -23.84 -1.58
N PRO A 324 -12.85 -22.95 -1.46
CA PRO A 324 -12.75 -21.58 -1.95
C PRO A 324 -11.49 -20.90 -1.44
N THR A 325 -10.66 -20.41 -2.37
CA THR A 325 -9.36 -19.81 -2.04
C THR A 325 -9.17 -18.47 -2.75
N PHE A 326 -8.76 -17.44 -1.99
CA PHE A 326 -8.43 -16.13 -2.54
C PHE A 326 -7.04 -15.70 -2.06
N GLY A 327 -6.16 -15.29 -3.00
CA GLY A 327 -4.80 -14.84 -2.72
C GLY A 327 -4.55 -13.40 -3.15
N ILE A 328 -3.84 -12.63 -2.31
CA ILE A 328 -3.44 -11.24 -2.57
C ILE A 328 -1.92 -11.12 -2.54
N CYS A 329 -1.33 -10.45 -3.54
CA CYS A 329 0.09 -10.10 -3.66
C CYS A 329 0.99 -11.34 -3.50
N LEU A 330 1.66 -11.57 -2.36
CA LEU A 330 2.42 -12.80 -2.12
C LEU A 330 1.52 -14.04 -2.23
N GLY A 331 0.30 -14.00 -1.69
CA GLY A 331 -0.68 -15.08 -1.83
C GLY A 331 -1.08 -15.39 -3.27
N HIS A 332 -1.08 -14.37 -4.16
CA HIS A 332 -1.27 -14.56 -5.59
C HIS A 332 -0.09 -15.34 -6.22
N GLN A 333 1.14 -14.94 -5.88
CA GLN A 333 2.34 -15.60 -6.40
C GLN A 333 2.44 -17.05 -5.90
N LEU A 334 2.11 -17.30 -4.63
CA LEU A 334 2.08 -18.64 -4.03
C LEU A 334 1.00 -19.53 -4.66
N LEU A 335 -0.19 -19.01 -4.97
CA LEU A 335 -1.22 -19.75 -5.71
C LEU A 335 -0.74 -20.10 -7.12
N GLY A 336 -0.02 -19.21 -7.79
CA GLY A 336 0.61 -19.47 -9.08
C GLY A 336 1.62 -20.61 -9.01
N LEU A 337 2.56 -20.56 -8.05
CA LEU A 337 3.58 -21.60 -7.82
C LEU A 337 2.93 -22.94 -7.47
N ALA A 338 1.97 -22.98 -6.56
CA ALA A 338 1.24 -24.19 -6.18
C ALA A 338 0.48 -24.81 -7.36
N SER A 339 0.07 -24.01 -8.33
CA SER A 339 -0.58 -24.46 -9.56
C SER A 339 0.40 -24.87 -10.66
N GLY A 340 1.72 -24.70 -10.47
CA GLY A 340 2.77 -25.11 -11.42
C GLY A 340 3.33 -23.99 -12.31
N ALA A 341 2.92 -22.74 -12.11
CA ALA A 341 3.55 -21.58 -12.74
C ALA A 341 4.90 -21.25 -12.05
N LYS A 342 5.67 -20.35 -12.65
CA LYS A 342 6.91 -19.81 -12.09
C LYS A 342 6.73 -18.33 -11.77
N THR A 343 7.60 -17.82 -10.91
CA THR A 343 7.69 -16.39 -10.61
C THR A 343 8.99 -15.79 -11.15
N MET A 344 9.01 -14.47 -11.28
CA MET A 344 10.20 -13.72 -11.71
C MET A 344 10.36 -12.47 -10.87
N LYS A 345 11.62 -12.11 -10.55
CA LYS A 345 11.92 -10.80 -9.93
C LYS A 345 11.83 -9.72 -11.01
N MET A 346 11.09 -8.66 -10.70
CA MET A 346 10.97 -7.46 -11.54
C MET A 346 12.18 -6.53 -11.35
N GLY A 347 12.44 -5.66 -12.33
CA GLY A 347 13.55 -4.71 -12.25
C GLY A 347 13.42 -3.74 -11.07
N HIS A 348 12.35 -2.96 -11.02
CA HIS A 348 12.09 -2.00 -9.92
C HIS A 348 10.74 -2.25 -9.21
N GLY A 349 10.02 -3.30 -9.60
CA GLY A 349 8.72 -3.63 -9.02
C GLY A 349 7.62 -2.62 -9.35
N HIS A 350 6.44 -2.85 -8.78
CA HIS A 350 5.32 -1.92 -8.81
C HIS A 350 5.03 -1.45 -7.39
N HIS A 351 5.18 -0.14 -7.16
CA HIS A 351 4.92 0.48 -5.86
C HIS A 351 4.19 1.81 -6.07
N GLY A 352 2.93 1.88 -5.68
CA GLY A 352 2.11 3.08 -5.82
C GLY A 352 0.63 2.80 -5.80
N ALA A 353 -0.17 3.87 -5.74
CA ALA A 353 -1.63 3.80 -5.65
C ALA A 353 -2.34 4.33 -6.91
N ASN A 354 -1.67 4.28 -8.06
CA ASN A 354 -2.15 4.85 -9.33
C ASN A 354 -1.88 3.94 -10.53
N HIS A 355 -1.80 2.63 -10.31
CA HIS A 355 -1.51 1.66 -11.35
C HIS A 355 -2.79 1.22 -12.08
N PRO A 356 -2.92 1.47 -13.41
CA PRO A 356 -4.07 1.02 -14.17
C PRO A 356 -3.94 -0.47 -14.49
N VAL A 357 -4.96 -1.23 -14.14
CA VAL A 357 -5.08 -2.66 -14.39
C VAL A 357 -6.37 -2.94 -15.15
N GLN A 358 -6.30 -3.74 -16.20
CA GLN A 358 -7.46 -4.16 -16.97
C GLN A 358 -7.95 -5.52 -16.50
N ASP A 359 -9.25 -5.59 -16.20
CA ASP A 359 -9.99 -6.84 -16.05
C ASP A 359 -10.27 -7.40 -17.46
N LEU A 360 -9.75 -8.60 -17.73
CA LEU A 360 -9.86 -9.23 -19.06
C LEU A 360 -11.21 -9.89 -19.29
N ASP A 361 -12.00 -10.14 -18.26
CA ASP A 361 -13.33 -10.75 -18.37
C ASP A 361 -14.38 -9.75 -18.90
N ASN A 362 -14.25 -8.45 -18.57
CA ASN A 362 -15.20 -7.42 -18.95
C ASN A 362 -14.58 -6.19 -19.62
N GLY A 363 -13.24 -6.12 -19.72
CA GLY A 363 -12.50 -5.03 -20.33
C GLY A 363 -12.42 -3.74 -19.48
N ARG A 364 -12.94 -3.75 -18.25
CA ARG A 364 -12.90 -2.59 -17.35
C ARG A 364 -11.46 -2.29 -16.94
N VAL A 365 -11.11 -0.99 -16.94
CA VAL A 365 -9.86 -0.50 -16.37
C VAL A 365 -10.12 0.01 -14.96
N MET A 366 -9.30 -0.43 -14.03
CA MET A 366 -9.37 -0.06 -12.61
C MET A 366 -8.03 0.54 -12.19
N ILE A 367 -8.07 1.52 -11.30
CA ILE A 367 -6.87 2.06 -10.69
C ILE A 367 -6.60 1.29 -9.39
N THR A 368 -5.37 0.85 -9.21
CA THR A 368 -5.01 -0.10 -8.14
C THR A 368 -3.84 0.37 -7.32
N SER A 369 -3.80 -0.07 -6.08
CA SER A 369 -2.62 -0.01 -5.22
C SER A 369 -1.74 -1.22 -5.47
N GLN A 370 -0.43 -1.00 -5.61
CA GLN A 370 0.57 -2.02 -5.93
C GLN A 370 1.77 -1.91 -4.98
N ASN A 371 2.25 -3.05 -4.51
CA ASN A 371 3.47 -3.15 -3.72
C ASN A 371 4.09 -4.54 -3.86
N HIS A 372 4.81 -4.78 -4.97
CA HIS A 372 5.44 -6.06 -5.20
C HIS A 372 6.69 -5.94 -6.09
N GLY A 373 7.72 -6.72 -5.77
CA GLY A 373 8.96 -6.84 -6.56
C GLY A 373 9.05 -8.14 -7.36
N PHE A 374 8.05 -9.02 -7.25
CA PHE A 374 7.95 -10.27 -8.00
C PHE A 374 6.60 -10.34 -8.70
N ALA A 375 6.51 -11.12 -9.77
CA ALA A 375 5.31 -11.36 -10.55
C ALA A 375 5.27 -12.82 -11.04
N ILE A 376 4.08 -13.34 -11.36
CA ILE A 376 3.93 -14.61 -12.06
C ILE A 376 4.43 -14.44 -13.50
N ASP A 377 5.29 -15.36 -13.94
CA ASP A 377 5.70 -15.46 -15.34
C ASP A 377 4.57 -16.10 -16.17
N GLU A 378 3.84 -15.25 -16.89
CA GLU A 378 2.69 -15.66 -17.70
C GLU A 378 3.05 -16.74 -18.76
N THR A 379 4.30 -16.80 -19.23
CA THR A 379 4.75 -17.80 -20.22
C THR A 379 4.79 -19.22 -19.67
N THR A 380 4.71 -19.37 -18.34
CA THR A 380 4.80 -20.67 -17.64
C THR A 380 3.46 -21.15 -17.11
N LEU A 381 2.36 -20.45 -17.40
CA LEU A 381 1.04 -20.80 -16.88
C LEU A 381 0.57 -22.18 -17.38
N PRO A 382 0.18 -23.09 -16.48
CA PRO A 382 -0.45 -24.35 -16.89
C PRO A 382 -1.89 -24.12 -17.40
N ALA A 383 -2.43 -25.07 -18.13
CA ALA A 383 -3.79 -24.98 -18.69
C ALA A 383 -4.91 -24.82 -17.63
N THR A 384 -4.63 -25.16 -16.38
CA THR A 384 -5.55 -24.99 -15.24
C THR A 384 -5.60 -23.56 -14.70
N LEU A 385 -4.69 -22.67 -15.13
CA LEU A 385 -4.69 -21.26 -14.78
C LEU A 385 -5.04 -20.39 -16.00
N ARG A 386 -5.92 -19.44 -15.81
CA ARG A 386 -6.18 -18.36 -16.76
C ARG A 386 -5.84 -17.00 -16.17
N VAL A 387 -5.31 -16.11 -16.99
CA VAL A 387 -5.10 -14.70 -16.64
C VAL A 387 -6.45 -14.01 -16.52
N THR A 388 -6.64 -13.24 -15.45
CA THR A 388 -7.86 -12.45 -15.23
C THR A 388 -7.63 -10.94 -15.32
N HIS A 389 -6.43 -10.49 -14.97
CA HIS A 389 -6.09 -9.08 -14.93
C HIS A 389 -4.69 -8.83 -15.48
N ARG A 390 -4.48 -7.65 -16.08
CA ARG A 390 -3.20 -7.27 -16.69
C ARG A 390 -2.88 -5.81 -16.42
N SER A 391 -1.62 -5.52 -16.07
CA SER A 391 -1.09 -4.17 -15.95
C SER A 391 -1.10 -3.45 -17.31
N LEU A 392 -1.58 -2.20 -17.34
CA LEU A 392 -1.51 -1.37 -18.54
C LEU A 392 -0.19 -0.57 -18.62
N PHE A 393 0.68 -0.63 -17.61
CA PHE A 393 1.99 0.00 -17.68
C PHE A 393 3.00 -0.84 -18.46
N ASP A 394 3.00 -2.16 -18.24
CA ASP A 394 4.04 -3.05 -18.77
C ASP A 394 3.52 -4.42 -19.23
N GLY A 395 2.22 -4.66 -19.16
CA GLY A 395 1.58 -5.90 -19.57
C GLY A 395 1.78 -7.09 -18.64
N THR A 396 2.37 -6.91 -17.44
CA THR A 396 2.58 -7.99 -16.48
C THR A 396 1.26 -8.56 -15.95
N ASN A 397 1.30 -9.83 -15.56
CA ASN A 397 0.17 -10.52 -14.93
C ASN A 397 -0.23 -9.83 -13.62
N GLN A 398 -1.52 -9.54 -13.46
CA GLN A 398 -2.08 -8.90 -12.27
C GLN A 398 -3.18 -9.73 -11.61
N GLY A 399 -3.49 -10.90 -12.15
CA GLY A 399 -4.46 -11.80 -11.54
C GLY A 399 -4.60 -13.08 -12.31
N VAL A 400 -4.84 -14.18 -11.59
CA VAL A 400 -5.14 -15.48 -12.16
C VAL A 400 -6.36 -16.10 -11.49
N ALA A 401 -7.02 -17.01 -12.20
CA ALA A 401 -8.06 -17.88 -11.65
C ALA A 401 -7.86 -19.30 -12.15
N ARG A 402 -8.12 -20.26 -11.27
CA ARG A 402 -8.22 -21.67 -11.63
C ARG A 402 -9.49 -21.92 -12.45
N THR A 403 -9.39 -22.82 -13.42
CA THR A 403 -10.51 -23.21 -14.28
C THR A 403 -11.26 -24.44 -13.78
N ASP A 404 -10.68 -25.16 -12.83
CA ASP A 404 -11.12 -26.48 -12.33
C ASP A 404 -11.54 -26.47 -10.86
N VAL A 405 -11.15 -25.45 -10.08
CA VAL A 405 -11.48 -25.30 -8.66
C VAL A 405 -11.81 -23.85 -8.32
N PRO A 406 -12.54 -23.55 -7.24
CA PRO A 406 -12.93 -22.18 -6.85
C PRO A 406 -11.77 -21.41 -6.23
N ALA A 407 -10.70 -21.18 -6.98
CA ALA A 407 -9.53 -20.45 -6.52
C ALA A 407 -9.16 -19.34 -7.50
N PHE A 408 -8.88 -18.14 -6.96
CA PHE A 408 -8.42 -16.99 -7.74
C PHE A 408 -7.51 -16.09 -6.91
N SER A 409 -6.83 -15.18 -7.57
CA SER A 409 -5.92 -14.27 -6.88
C SER A 409 -5.69 -12.97 -7.66
N PHE A 410 -5.17 -11.96 -6.96
CA PHE A 410 -4.86 -10.65 -7.49
C PHE A 410 -3.50 -10.16 -6.99
N GLN A 411 -2.66 -9.63 -7.90
CA GLN A 411 -1.29 -9.20 -7.57
C GLN A 411 -1.27 -7.90 -6.78
N GLY A 412 -2.16 -6.96 -7.11
CA GLY A 412 -2.29 -5.71 -6.38
C GLY A 412 -3.02 -5.86 -5.06
N HIS A 413 -3.33 -4.73 -4.43
CA HIS A 413 -3.94 -4.63 -3.11
C HIS A 413 -5.40 -4.13 -3.21
N PRO A 414 -6.39 -5.03 -3.28
CA PRO A 414 -7.80 -4.63 -3.37
C PRO A 414 -8.33 -4.01 -2.06
N GLU A 415 -7.63 -4.21 -0.96
CA GLU A 415 -7.89 -3.55 0.33
C GLU A 415 -7.47 -2.09 0.34
N ALA A 416 -6.73 -1.62 -0.68
CA ALA A 416 -6.11 -0.29 -0.69
C ALA A 416 -5.19 -0.05 0.53
N SER A 417 -5.42 0.99 1.31
CA SER A 417 -4.64 1.36 2.50
C SER A 417 -3.11 1.37 2.29
N PRO A 418 -2.60 2.34 1.51
CA PRO A 418 -3.33 3.43 0.85
C PRO A 418 -3.85 3.06 -0.54
N GLY A 419 -4.74 3.87 -1.07
CA GLY A 419 -5.06 3.87 -2.50
C GLY A 419 -6.54 3.80 -2.84
N PRO A 420 -6.84 3.65 -4.14
CA PRO A 420 -8.19 3.50 -4.64
C PRO A 420 -8.79 2.14 -4.31
N THR A 421 -10.13 2.10 -4.20
CA THR A 421 -10.91 0.92 -3.83
C THR A 421 -11.59 0.24 -5.01
N ASP A 422 -11.21 0.57 -6.24
CA ASP A 422 -11.83 0.09 -7.49
C ASP A 422 -11.91 -1.46 -7.56
N VAL A 423 -10.92 -2.14 -6.98
CA VAL A 423 -10.81 -3.61 -6.98
C VAL A 423 -11.34 -4.26 -5.70
N GLY A 424 -11.89 -3.49 -4.76
CA GLY A 424 -12.56 -3.98 -3.55
C GLY A 424 -13.61 -5.09 -3.78
N PRO A 425 -14.38 -5.07 -4.90
CA PRO A 425 -15.32 -6.14 -5.25
C PRO A 425 -14.72 -7.54 -5.40
N LEU A 426 -13.41 -7.70 -5.45
CA LEU A 426 -12.79 -9.03 -5.41
C LEU A 426 -13.05 -9.77 -4.08
N PHE A 427 -13.22 -9.06 -2.97
CA PHE A 427 -13.65 -9.65 -1.72
C PHE A 427 -15.10 -10.17 -1.80
N ASP A 428 -15.99 -9.47 -2.52
CA ASP A 428 -17.36 -9.92 -2.73
C ASP A 428 -17.40 -11.20 -3.59
N ARG A 429 -16.51 -11.29 -4.60
CA ARG A 429 -16.33 -12.51 -5.39
C ARG A 429 -15.91 -13.69 -4.52
N PHE A 430 -15.05 -13.48 -3.53
CA PHE A 430 -14.65 -14.54 -2.60
C PHE A 430 -15.83 -15.03 -1.75
N VAL A 431 -16.68 -14.11 -1.26
CA VAL A 431 -17.92 -14.45 -0.55
C VAL A 431 -18.85 -15.28 -1.42
N VAL A 432 -19.07 -14.89 -2.67
CA VAL A 432 -19.91 -15.65 -3.64
C VAL A 432 -19.38 -17.08 -3.86
N LEU A 433 -18.06 -17.26 -3.93
CA LEU A 433 -17.49 -18.62 -4.05
C LEU A 433 -17.77 -19.48 -2.81
N MET A 434 -17.71 -18.90 -1.61
CA MET A 434 -18.06 -19.60 -0.38
C MET A 434 -19.55 -19.92 -0.30
N GLU A 435 -20.43 -19.04 -0.77
CA GLU A 435 -21.88 -19.30 -0.87
C GLU A 435 -22.17 -20.47 -1.80
N GLN A 436 -21.55 -20.49 -2.98
CA GLN A 436 -21.69 -21.56 -3.96
C GLN A 436 -21.17 -22.91 -3.46
N ALA A 437 -20.11 -22.91 -2.67
CA ALA A 437 -19.56 -24.15 -2.09
C ALA A 437 -20.40 -24.73 -0.94
N LYS A 438 -21.29 -23.92 -0.32
CA LYS A 438 -22.24 -24.36 0.71
C LYS A 438 -23.57 -24.87 0.15
N ALA A 439 -23.93 -24.48 -1.09
CA ALA A 439 -25.16 -24.81 -1.76
C ALA A 439 -25.13 -26.26 -2.32
#